data_7c253fb50b2ec4afa4227c1613022a7c
#
_entry.id   7c253fb50b2ec4afa4227c1613022a7c
#
_cell.length_a   1.000
_cell.length_b   1.000
_cell.length_c   1.000
_cell.angle_alpha   90.00
_cell.angle_beta   90.00
_cell.angle_gamma   90.00
#
_symmetry.space_group_name_H-M   'P 1'
#
loop_
_entity.id
_entity.type
_entity.pdbx_description
1 polymer ?
#
loop_
_entity_poly.entity_id
_entity_poly.type
_entity_poly.pdbx_seq_one_letter_code
_entity_poly.pdbx_strand_id
1 'polypeptide(L)'
;MNIYYSKDFLKSYQKIPKSIQNKFEKQESIFRNNPFDPRLKTHPLIGKLKGFYSYSIDYHYRVIFSFELENEIWFQSIGSHSIYK
;
A
#
# COMPACT_ATOMS: atom_id res chain seq x y z
N MET A 1 -7.43 5.18 12.80
CA MET A 1 -6.14 4.58 12.47
C MET A 1 -5.14 5.65 12.08
N ASN A 2 -3.89 5.45 12.43
CA ASN A 2 -2.82 6.36 12.08
C ASN A 2 -1.99 5.74 10.96
N ILE A 3 -1.85 6.47 9.85
CA ILE A 3 -1.08 6.00 8.70
C ILE A 3 0.20 6.81 8.60
N TYR A 4 1.31 6.10 8.51
CA TYR A 4 2.63 6.67 8.34
C TYR A 4 3.23 6.20 7.02
N TYR A 5 4.17 6.96 6.48
CA TYR A 5 4.79 6.69 5.18
C TYR A 5 6.29 6.55 5.40
N SER A 6 6.86 5.42 5.00
CA SER A 6 8.31 5.21 5.09
C SER A 6 9.06 6.09 4.09
N LYS A 7 10.36 6.22 4.26
CA LYS A 7 11.19 6.95 3.30
C LYS A 7 11.15 6.26 1.93
N ASP A 8 11.17 4.94 1.92
CA ASP A 8 11.09 4.17 0.67
C ASP A 8 9.76 4.41 -0.04
N PHE A 9 8.66 4.47 0.72
CA PHE A 9 7.36 4.80 0.14
C PHE A 9 7.39 6.18 -0.52
N LEU A 10 7.89 7.18 0.18
CA LEU A 10 7.93 8.54 -0.35
C LEU A 10 8.77 8.65 -1.62
N LYS A 11 9.90 7.94 -1.68
CA LYS A 11 10.73 7.89 -2.88
C LYS A 11 10.01 7.22 -4.04
N SER A 12 9.40 6.07 -3.79
CA SER A 12 8.70 5.32 -4.85
C SER A 12 7.46 6.05 -5.31
N TYR A 13 6.77 6.76 -4.41
CA TYR A 13 5.59 7.54 -4.77
C TYR A 13 5.90 8.60 -5.83
N GLN A 14 7.05 9.24 -5.73
CA GLN A 14 7.45 10.26 -6.69
C GLN A 14 7.72 9.69 -8.09
N LYS A 15 7.99 8.38 -8.18
CA LYS A 15 8.34 7.73 -9.44
C LYS A 15 7.14 7.15 -10.18
N ILE A 16 5.98 7.03 -9.53
CA ILE A 16 4.81 6.45 -10.19
C ILE A 16 4.07 7.52 -11.00
N PRO A 17 3.32 7.10 -12.04
CA PRO A 17 2.57 8.06 -12.86
C PRO A 17 1.58 8.87 -12.05
N LYS A 18 1.35 10.11 -12.47
CA LYS A 18 0.42 11.01 -11.80
C LYS A 18 -0.99 10.42 -11.72
N SER A 19 -1.43 9.72 -12.76
CA SER A 19 -2.73 9.05 -12.76
C SER A 19 -2.86 8.03 -11.64
N ILE A 20 -1.76 7.33 -11.34
CA ILE A 20 -1.75 6.34 -10.25
C ILE A 20 -1.73 7.02 -8.90
N GLN A 21 -0.99 8.12 -8.77
CA GLN A 21 -1.02 8.93 -7.55
C GLN A 21 -2.43 9.40 -7.25
N ASN A 22 -3.16 9.86 -8.26
CA ASN A 22 -4.54 10.32 -8.10
C ASN A 22 -5.46 9.17 -7.65
N LYS A 23 -5.29 7.99 -8.23
CA LYS A 23 -6.07 6.81 -7.79
C LYS A 23 -5.76 6.42 -6.36
N PHE A 24 -4.49 6.45 -5.98
CA PHE A 24 -4.07 6.17 -4.61
C PHE A 24 -4.77 7.11 -3.63
N GLU A 25 -4.76 8.39 -3.93
CA GLU A 25 -5.39 9.39 -3.07
C GLU A 25 -6.89 9.17 -2.92
N LYS A 26 -7.57 8.81 -4.01
CA LYS A 26 -9.01 8.51 -3.97
C LYS A 26 -9.32 7.25 -3.16
N GLN A 27 -8.42 6.27 -3.17
CA GLN A 27 -8.61 5.04 -2.42
C GLN A 27 -8.32 5.20 -0.93
N GLU A 28 -7.70 6.29 -0.53
CA GLU A 28 -7.31 6.48 0.86
C GLU A 28 -8.51 6.41 1.81
N SER A 29 -9.64 6.99 1.43
CA SER A 29 -10.84 6.95 2.25
C SER A 29 -11.38 5.53 2.39
N ILE A 30 -11.29 4.73 1.34
CA ILE A 30 -11.70 3.32 1.38
C ILE A 30 -10.81 2.56 2.36
N PHE A 31 -9.50 2.74 2.24
CA PHE A 31 -8.53 2.08 3.12
C PHE A 31 -8.71 2.48 4.58
N ARG A 32 -8.89 3.78 4.84
CA ARG A 32 -9.07 4.27 6.22
C ARG A 32 -10.34 3.71 6.84
N ASN A 33 -11.38 3.52 6.03
CA ASN A 33 -12.62 2.94 6.52
C ASN A 33 -12.47 1.44 6.79
N ASN A 34 -11.80 0.73 5.90
CA ASN A 34 -11.54 -0.70 6.06
C ASN A 34 -10.37 -1.14 5.17
N PRO A 35 -9.18 -1.42 5.76
CA PRO A 35 -8.03 -1.87 4.97
C PRO A 35 -8.28 -3.17 4.20
N PHE A 36 -9.26 -3.95 4.59
CA PHE A 36 -9.61 -5.22 3.94
C PHE A 36 -10.86 -5.10 3.07
N ASP A 37 -11.24 -3.89 2.69
CA ASP A 37 -12.36 -3.70 1.76
C ASP A 37 -12.10 -4.51 0.48
N PRO A 38 -13.09 -5.30 0.00
CA PRO A 38 -12.90 -6.14 -1.19
C PRO A 38 -12.38 -5.41 -2.42
N ARG A 39 -12.70 -4.13 -2.55
CA ARG A 39 -12.25 -3.33 -3.70
C ARG A 39 -10.73 -3.16 -3.74
N LEU A 40 -10.07 -3.26 -2.59
CA LEU A 40 -8.62 -3.11 -2.49
C LEU A 40 -7.87 -4.41 -2.77
N LYS A 41 -8.56 -5.55 -2.67
CA LYS A 41 -7.96 -6.88 -2.85
C LYS A 41 -6.77 -7.10 -1.92
N THR A 42 -6.88 -6.62 -0.69
CA THR A 42 -5.83 -6.73 0.32
C THR A 42 -5.56 -8.19 0.65
N HIS A 43 -4.28 -8.56 0.69
CA HIS A 43 -3.88 -9.92 1.05
C HIS A 43 -2.52 -9.90 1.74
N PRO A 44 -2.27 -10.91 2.60
CA PRO A 44 -0.95 -11.05 3.24
C PRO A 44 0.09 -11.52 2.23
N LEU A 45 1.33 -11.13 2.45
CA LEU A 45 2.45 -11.55 1.63
C LEU A 45 3.16 -12.73 2.30
N ILE A 46 3.90 -13.50 1.48
CA ILE A 46 4.62 -14.68 1.94
C ILE A 46 6.11 -14.54 1.64
N GLY A 47 6.90 -15.52 2.10
CA GLY A 47 8.34 -15.53 1.86
C GLY A 47 9.05 -14.42 2.60
N LYS A 48 9.92 -13.72 1.90
CA LYS A 48 10.73 -12.63 2.48
C LYS A 48 9.88 -11.47 3.00
N LEU A 49 8.65 -11.33 2.48
CA LEU A 49 7.75 -10.25 2.86
C LEU A 49 6.66 -10.72 3.82
N LYS A 50 6.86 -11.87 4.46
CA LYS A 50 5.93 -12.36 5.48
C LYS A 50 5.78 -11.31 6.58
N GLY A 51 4.54 -11.05 6.97
CA GLY A 51 4.24 -10.01 7.96
C GLY A 51 3.79 -8.70 7.33
N PHE A 52 3.99 -8.55 6.02
CA PHE A 52 3.47 -7.41 5.28
C PHE A 52 2.22 -7.78 4.51
N TYR A 53 1.49 -6.77 4.08
CA TYR A 53 0.27 -6.89 3.29
C TYR A 53 0.41 -6.07 2.03
N SER A 54 -0.39 -6.41 1.03
CA SER A 54 -0.45 -5.64 -0.20
C SER A 54 -1.89 -5.35 -0.57
N TYR A 55 -2.15 -4.18 -1.14
CA TYR A 55 -3.44 -3.92 -1.79
C TYR A 55 -3.24 -3.32 -3.18
N SER A 56 -4.26 -3.45 -4.02
CA SER A 56 -4.20 -3.01 -5.42
C SER A 56 -4.70 -1.60 -5.58
N ILE A 57 -3.88 -0.74 -6.22
CA ILE A 57 -4.36 0.56 -6.71
C ILE A 57 -5.11 0.32 -8.02
N ASP A 58 -4.48 -0.45 -8.93
CA ASP A 58 -5.10 -0.93 -10.15
C ASP A 58 -4.49 -2.29 -10.50
N TYR A 59 -4.63 -2.72 -11.74
CA TYR A 59 -4.10 -4.02 -12.16
C TYR A 59 -2.58 -4.13 -12.00
N HIS A 60 -1.84 -3.05 -12.28
CA HIS A 60 -0.37 -3.08 -12.27
C HIS A 60 0.25 -2.57 -10.98
N TYR A 61 -0.38 -1.66 -10.26
CA TYR A 61 0.24 -0.96 -9.15
C TYR A 61 -0.31 -1.41 -7.82
N ARG A 62 0.60 -1.56 -6.86
CA ARG A 62 0.32 -2.10 -5.53
C ARG A 62 0.94 -1.23 -4.46
N VAL A 63 0.36 -1.30 -3.26
CA VAL A 63 0.93 -0.72 -2.05
C VAL A 63 1.28 -1.86 -1.11
N ILE A 64 2.48 -1.83 -0.53
CA ILE A 64 2.89 -2.75 0.53
C ILE A 64 2.81 -1.99 1.84
N PHE A 65 2.16 -2.56 2.83
CA PHE A 65 2.02 -1.94 4.14
C PHE A 65 2.11 -2.98 5.24
N SER A 66 2.27 -2.48 6.48
CA SER A 66 2.33 -3.33 7.66
C SER A 66 1.50 -2.74 8.79
N PHE A 67 0.98 -3.62 9.64
CA PHE A 67 0.40 -3.23 10.92
C PHE A 67 1.52 -3.31 11.95
N GLU A 68 1.84 -2.19 12.57
CA GLU A 68 2.92 -2.14 13.55
C GLU A 68 2.35 -2.19 14.97
N LEU A 69 2.22 -1.05 15.60
CA LEU A 69 1.61 -0.98 16.90
C LEU A 69 0.09 -0.91 16.75
N GLU A 70 -0.63 -1.04 17.87
CA GLU A 70 -2.08 -0.90 17.86
C GLU A 70 -2.49 0.38 17.15
N ASN A 71 -3.41 0.25 16.18
CA ASN A 71 -3.96 1.37 15.43
C ASN A 71 -2.92 2.14 14.59
N GLU A 72 -1.76 1.54 14.31
CA GLU A 72 -0.68 2.16 13.54
C GLU A 72 -0.38 1.33 12.30
N ILE A 73 -0.43 1.98 11.13
CA ILE A 73 -0.17 1.34 9.85
C ILE A 73 0.95 2.10 9.15
N TRP A 74 1.90 1.35 8.60
CA TRP A 74 3.00 1.92 7.84
C TRP A 74 2.90 1.51 6.38
N PHE A 75 2.84 2.50 5.49
CA PHE A 75 2.97 2.28 4.06
C PHE A 75 4.46 2.22 3.74
N GLN A 76 4.91 1.06 3.28
CA GLN A 76 6.32 0.75 3.12
C GLN A 76 6.81 0.97 1.70
N SER A 77 5.98 0.69 0.69
CA SER A 77 6.38 0.79 -0.70
C SER A 77 5.16 0.90 -1.60
N ILE A 78 5.33 1.54 -2.74
CA ILE A 78 4.31 1.64 -3.78
C ILE A 78 5.00 1.48 -5.13
N GLY A 79 4.41 0.70 -6.02
CA GLY A 79 4.98 0.45 -7.33
C GLY A 79 4.27 -0.66 -8.07
N SER A 80 4.88 -1.11 -9.16
CA SER A 80 4.36 -2.22 -9.95
C SER A 80 4.71 -3.55 -9.27
N HIS A 81 4.36 -4.68 -9.89
CA HIS A 81 4.66 -6.01 -9.35
C HIS A 81 6.13 -6.21 -8.97
N SER A 82 7.05 -5.42 -9.55
CA SER A 82 8.48 -5.56 -9.25
C SER A 82 8.81 -5.22 -7.79
N ILE A 83 7.94 -4.54 -7.07
CA ILE A 83 8.18 -4.21 -5.65
C ILE A 83 8.22 -5.44 -4.74
N TYR A 84 7.74 -6.57 -5.22
CA TYR A 84 7.77 -7.83 -4.45
C TYR A 84 9.12 -8.54 -4.48
N LYS A 85 10.05 -8.03 -5.23
CA LYS A 85 11.37 -8.64 -5.34
C LYS A 85 12.32 -8.19 -4.25
#